data_3ee0cc6a6cea9ef31637cf6e7dbe975f
#
_entry.id   3ee0cc6a6cea9ef31637cf6e7dbe975f
#
_cell.length_a   1.000
_cell.length_b   1.000
_cell.length_c   1.000
_cell.angle_alpha   90.00
_cell.angle_beta   90.00
_cell.angle_gamma   90.00
#
_symmetry.space_group_name_H-M   'P 1'
#
loop_
_entity.id
_entity.type
_entity.pdbx_description
1 polymer ?
#
loop_
_entity_poly.entity_id
_entity_poly.type
_entity_poly.pdbx_seq_one_letter_code
_entity_poly.pdbx_strand_id
1 'polypeptide(L)' 'MITSTIHLGDTVTRHIEATNRKATGKVVYIHPKDRYYTVEFDLGFYKFRESFNA' A
#
# COMPACT_ATOMS: atom_id res chain seq x y z
N MET A 1 -10.81 -3.80 19.53
CA MET A 1 -10.73 -3.07 18.27
C MET A 1 -9.30 -3.00 17.79
N ILE A 2 -9.12 -3.29 16.56
CA ILE A 2 -7.79 -3.32 16.01
C ILE A 2 -7.39 -1.97 15.47
N THR A 3 -6.26 -1.52 15.90
CA THR A 3 -5.70 -0.31 15.39
C THR A 3 -4.77 -0.64 14.25
N SER A 4 -4.79 0.18 13.23
CA SER A 4 -3.86 0.00 12.16
C SER A 4 -2.44 0.17 12.69
N THR A 5 -1.57 -0.76 12.31
CA THR A 5 -0.17 -0.67 12.66
C THR A 5 0.68 -0.20 11.50
N ILE A 6 0.02 0.28 10.44
CA ILE A 6 0.72 0.73 9.25
C ILE A 6 1.21 2.15 9.44
N HIS A 7 2.45 2.39 9.08
CA HIS A 7 3.08 3.69 9.19
C HIS A 7 3.71 4.08 7.86
N LEU A 8 3.89 5.37 7.67
CA LEU A 8 4.59 5.86 6.48
C LEU A 8 5.96 5.21 6.40
N GLY A 9 6.32 4.73 5.21
CA GLY A 9 7.60 4.10 4.98
C GLY A 9 7.60 2.60 5.22
N ASP A 10 6.52 2.07 5.78
CA ASP A 10 6.43 0.62 5.98
C ASP A 10 6.39 -0.11 4.65
N THR A 11 6.94 -1.31 4.65
CA THR A 11 6.90 -2.20 3.51
C THR A 11 5.75 -3.17 3.70
N VAL A 12 4.89 -3.27 2.70
CA VAL A 12 3.74 -4.17 2.74
C VAL A 12 3.65 -4.96 1.46
N THR A 13 3.08 -6.16 1.56
CA THR A 13 2.84 -7.02 0.41
C THR A 13 1.34 -7.12 0.21
N ARG A 14 0.88 -6.85 -1.00
CA ARG A 14 -0.55 -6.87 -1.31
C ARG A 14 -0.78 -7.48 -2.68
N HIS A 15 -1.94 -8.08 -2.82
CA HIS A 15 -2.40 -8.58 -4.11
C HIS A 15 -2.83 -7.40 -4.95
N ILE A 16 -2.35 -7.36 -6.18
CA ILE A 16 -2.66 -6.28 -7.12
C ILE A 16 -3.59 -6.81 -8.18
N GLU A 17 -4.77 -6.22 -8.25
CA GLU A 17 -5.81 -6.65 -9.18
C GLU A 17 -5.33 -6.58 -10.63
N ALA A 18 -4.66 -5.50 -10.97
CA ALA A 18 -4.25 -5.27 -12.35
C ALA A 18 -3.33 -6.37 -12.89
N THR A 19 -2.49 -6.94 -12.05
CA THR A 19 -1.54 -7.97 -12.47
C THR A 19 -1.91 -9.35 -11.96
N ASN A 20 -2.91 -9.42 -11.08
CA ASN A 20 -3.32 -10.66 -10.43
C ASN A 20 -2.15 -11.33 -9.71
N ARG A 21 -1.26 -10.54 -9.15
CA ARG A 21 -0.09 -11.02 -8.45
C ARG A 21 0.12 -10.22 -7.18
N LYS A 22 0.86 -10.82 -6.25
CA LYS A 22 1.28 -10.09 -5.07
C LYS A 22 2.51 -9.27 -5.40
N ALA A 23 2.58 -8.10 -4.80
CA ALA A 23 3.75 -7.25 -4.94
C ALA A 23 4.03 -6.58 -3.61
N THR A 24 5.28 -6.18 -3.42
CA THR A 24 5.73 -5.51 -2.23
C THR A 24 5.93 -4.05 -2.56
N GLY A 25 5.40 -3.18 -1.73
CA GLY A 25 5.52 -1.75 -1.93
C GLY A 25 5.73 -1.04 -0.61
N LYS A 26 5.83 0.28 -0.69
CA LYS A 26 6.07 1.12 0.46
C LYS A 26 4.88 2.04 0.67
N VAL A 27 4.48 2.19 1.93
CA VAL A 27 3.37 3.08 2.28
C VAL A 27 3.84 4.51 2.12
N VAL A 28 3.17 5.27 1.25
CA VAL A 28 3.53 6.65 0.95
C VAL A 28 2.50 7.65 1.42
N TYR A 29 1.33 7.18 1.84
CA TYR A 29 0.28 8.07 2.33
C TYR A 29 -0.65 7.31 3.27
N ILE A 30 -1.07 7.96 4.32
CA ILE A 30 -2.07 7.42 5.25
C ILE A 30 -3.12 8.50 5.45
N HIS A 31 -4.37 8.14 5.21
CA HIS A 31 -5.47 9.07 5.41
C HIS A 31 -5.48 9.56 6.87
N PRO A 32 -5.71 10.85 7.12
CA PRO A 32 -5.66 11.38 8.49
C PRO A 32 -6.60 10.70 9.46
N LYS A 33 -7.68 10.12 8.97
CA LYS A 33 -8.63 9.41 9.82
C LYS A 33 -8.51 7.90 9.69
N ASP A 34 -7.37 7.45 9.17
CA ASP A 34 -7.08 6.01 9.02
C ASP A 34 -8.12 5.26 8.21
N ARG A 35 -8.70 5.92 7.22
CA ARG A 35 -9.70 5.26 6.38
C ARG A 35 -9.07 4.41 5.29
N TYR A 36 -7.92 4.83 4.81
CA TYR A 36 -7.20 4.06 3.80
C TYR A 36 -5.73 4.47 3.83
N TYR A 37 -4.93 3.72 3.14
CA TYR A 37 -3.52 4.05 2.96
C TYR A 37 -3.14 3.78 1.52
N THR A 38 -2.09 4.43 1.05
CA THR A 38 -1.62 4.31 -0.32
C THR A 38 -0.23 3.70 -0.33
N VAL A 39 -0.04 2.73 -1.20
CA VAL A 39 1.22 2.02 -1.34
C VAL A 39 1.77 2.28 -2.72
N GLU A 40 3.05 2.59 -2.79
CA GLU A 40 3.74 2.73 -4.07
C GLU A 40 4.49 1.44 -4.35
N PHE A 41 4.20 0.83 -5.48
CA PHE A 41 4.83 -0.40 -5.91
C PHE A 41 5.84 -0.07 -7.00
N ASP A 42 7.04 -0.64 -6.86
CA ASP A 42 8.12 -0.45 -7.83
C ASP A 42 8.36 -1.78 -8.52
N LEU A 43 8.01 -1.85 -9.78
CA LEU A 43 8.16 -3.08 -10.56
C LEU A 43 9.47 -3.13 -11.35
N GLY A 44 10.35 -2.17 -11.11
CA GLY A 44 11.64 -2.13 -11.76
C GLY A 44 11.65 -1.27 -13.00
N PHE A 45 10.63 -1.43 -13.85
CA PHE A 45 10.55 -0.63 -15.08
C PHE A 45 9.53 0.48 -14.98
N TYR A 46 8.65 0.44 -13.98
CA TYR A 46 7.78 1.57 -13.68
C TYR A 46 7.22 1.42 -12.27
N LYS A 47 6.66 2.51 -11.76
CA LYS A 47 6.07 2.56 -10.44
C LYS A 47 4.60 2.94 -10.57
N PHE A 48 3.79 2.45 -9.63
CA PHE A 48 2.40 2.88 -9.56
C PHE A 48 1.95 2.85 -8.11
N ARG A 49 0.84 3.52 -7.85
CA ARG A 49 0.29 3.61 -6.50
C ARG A 49 -1.11 3.05 -6.48
N GLU A 50 -1.44 2.44 -5.36
CA GLU A 50 -2.77 1.89 -5.14
C GLU A 50 -3.15 2.10 -3.70
N SER A 51 -4.42 2.42 -3.47
CA SER A 51 -4.92 2.66 -2.12
C SER A 51 -5.70 1.46 -1.64
N PHE A 52 -5.59 1.18 -0.35
CA PHE A 52 -6.24 0.04 0.28
C PHE A 52 -7.00 0.52 1.50
N ASN A 53 -8.15 -0.07 1.75
CA ASN A 53 -8.91 0.24 2.95
C ASN A 53 -8.17 -0.23 4.18
N ALA A 54 -8.19 0.62 5.20
CA ALA A 54 -7.56 0.27 6.46
C ALA A 54 -8.44 -0.67 7.29
#